data_b65b10350e8a07c9651c5c8247f06ee1
#
_entry.id   b65b10350e8a07c9651c5c8247f06ee1
#
_cell.length_a   1.000
_cell.length_b   1.000
_cell.length_c   1.000
_cell.angle_alpha   90.00
_cell.angle_beta   90.00
_cell.angle_gamma   90.00
#
_symmetry.space_group_name_H-M   'P 1'
#
loop_
_entity.id
_entity.type
_entity.pdbx_description
1 polymer ?
#
loop_
_entity_poly.entity_id
_entity_poly.type
_entity_poly.pdbx_seq_one_letter_code
_entity_poly.pdbx_strand_id
1 'polypeptide(L)'
;MTPQEITVAELAMLLRVSIHTVQTWVKQGRYLSQKNEAGTTFFYLKDLQTLQPIREMLHSQWFEELGTKPDRSYSSIELFAGVGGLALGMEKAGFNHIMLNEIEHDACQTLKKNRPQWNIIEGNVQLLNFSSFRGKVDLLTYWRLSLSSI
;
A
#
# COMPACT_ATOMS: atom_id res chain seq x y z
N MET A 1 -24.43 -6.79 7.09
CA MET A 1 -23.26 -6.87 6.21
C MET A 1 -23.76 -7.34 4.85
N THR A 2 -23.70 -6.48 3.84
CA THR A 2 -24.01 -6.87 2.46
C THR A 2 -22.99 -7.95 2.05
N PRO A 3 -23.43 -9.09 1.51
CA PRO A 3 -22.49 -10.10 1.04
C PRO A 3 -21.57 -9.45 0.00
N GLN A 4 -20.26 -9.53 0.21
CA GLN A 4 -19.31 -9.00 -0.75
C GLN A 4 -19.39 -9.85 -2.01
N GLU A 5 -19.79 -9.20 -3.09
CA GLU A 5 -19.92 -9.78 -4.42
C GLU A 5 -18.68 -9.48 -5.24
N ILE A 6 -18.28 -10.41 -6.10
CA ILE A 6 -17.19 -10.24 -7.04
C ILE A 6 -17.62 -10.72 -8.42
N THR A 7 -17.40 -9.94 -9.44
CA THR A 7 -17.70 -10.26 -10.82
C THR A 7 -16.69 -11.24 -11.43
N VAL A 8 -17.03 -11.84 -12.57
CA VAL A 8 -16.10 -12.70 -13.34
C VAL A 8 -14.80 -11.98 -13.67
N ALA A 9 -14.87 -10.69 -14.04
CA ALA A 9 -13.69 -9.92 -14.41
C ALA A 9 -12.79 -9.62 -13.19
N GLU A 10 -13.38 -9.20 -12.07
CA GLU A 10 -12.66 -8.94 -10.83
C GLU A 10 -12.04 -10.22 -10.26
N LEU A 11 -12.76 -11.35 -10.31
CA LEU A 11 -12.21 -12.64 -9.88
C LEU A 11 -11.02 -13.06 -10.76
N ALA A 12 -11.12 -12.87 -12.07
CA ALA A 12 -10.04 -13.16 -13.00
C ALA A 12 -8.79 -12.32 -12.70
N MET A 13 -8.98 -11.03 -12.42
CA MET A 13 -7.91 -10.09 -12.04
C MET A 13 -7.26 -10.52 -10.71
N LEU A 14 -8.05 -10.79 -9.69
CA LEU A 14 -7.57 -11.19 -8.37
C LEU A 14 -6.73 -12.47 -8.41
N LEU A 15 -7.17 -13.44 -9.19
CA LEU A 15 -6.48 -14.74 -9.34
C LEU A 15 -5.38 -14.74 -10.40
N ARG A 16 -5.19 -13.61 -11.12
CA ARG A 16 -4.25 -13.48 -12.25
C ARG A 16 -4.45 -14.54 -13.33
N VAL A 17 -5.71 -14.84 -13.65
CA VAL A 17 -6.11 -15.74 -14.72
C VAL A 17 -6.90 -14.99 -15.80
N SER A 18 -7.12 -15.63 -16.96
CA SER A 18 -7.94 -15.02 -18.01
C SER A 18 -9.43 -15.03 -17.63
N ILE A 19 -10.19 -14.04 -18.10
CA ILE A 19 -11.66 -14.02 -17.97
C ILE A 19 -12.28 -15.32 -18.51
N HIS A 20 -11.73 -15.81 -19.64
CA HIS A 20 -12.18 -17.07 -20.24
C HIS A 20 -12.01 -18.27 -19.31
N THR A 21 -10.95 -18.31 -18.52
CA THR A 21 -10.71 -19.34 -17.50
C THR A 21 -11.85 -19.35 -16.47
N VAL A 22 -12.19 -18.18 -15.93
CA VAL A 22 -13.27 -18.05 -14.94
C VAL A 22 -14.63 -18.40 -15.57
N GLN A 23 -14.89 -17.96 -16.80
CA GLN A 23 -16.11 -18.32 -17.53
C GLN A 23 -16.23 -19.84 -17.75
N THR A 24 -15.11 -20.52 -18.02
CA THR A 24 -15.07 -21.97 -18.12
C THR A 24 -15.43 -22.63 -16.80
N TRP A 25 -14.92 -22.12 -15.68
CA TRP A 25 -15.29 -22.62 -14.34
C TRP A 25 -16.79 -22.45 -14.04
N VAL A 26 -17.38 -21.33 -14.46
CA VAL A 26 -18.83 -21.09 -14.36
C VAL A 26 -19.61 -22.15 -15.15
N LYS A 27 -19.22 -22.39 -16.44
CA LYS A 27 -19.87 -23.40 -17.28
C LYS A 27 -19.74 -24.82 -16.73
N GLN A 28 -18.64 -25.13 -16.07
CA GLN A 28 -18.38 -26.41 -15.42
C GLN A 28 -19.06 -26.55 -14.05
N GLY A 29 -19.72 -25.52 -13.55
CA GLY A 29 -20.31 -25.52 -12.22
C GLY A 29 -19.30 -25.67 -11.08
N ARG A 30 -18.02 -25.31 -11.32
CA ARG A 30 -16.94 -25.48 -10.36
C ARG A 30 -17.10 -24.59 -9.12
N TYR A 31 -17.70 -23.41 -9.29
CA TYR A 31 -18.00 -22.47 -8.22
C TYR A 31 -19.44 -21.98 -8.36
N LEU A 32 -20.11 -21.77 -7.23
CA LEU A 32 -21.46 -21.22 -7.21
C LEU A 32 -21.43 -19.79 -7.72
N SER A 33 -22.17 -19.53 -8.80
CA SER A 33 -22.31 -18.21 -9.39
C SER A 33 -23.78 -17.84 -9.51
N GLN A 34 -24.07 -16.54 -9.47
CA GLN A 34 -25.41 -15.99 -9.64
C GLN A 34 -25.40 -14.96 -10.77
N LYS A 35 -26.58 -14.57 -11.21
CA LYS A 35 -26.78 -13.47 -12.15
C LYS A 35 -27.61 -12.39 -11.50
N ASN A 36 -27.20 -11.15 -11.66
CA ASN A 36 -28.01 -10.01 -11.26
C ASN A 36 -29.12 -9.71 -12.30
N GLU A 37 -29.96 -8.72 -12.02
CA GLU A 37 -31.05 -8.31 -12.92
C GLU A 37 -30.55 -7.87 -14.31
N ALA A 38 -29.33 -7.36 -14.41
CA ALA A 38 -28.67 -6.98 -15.66
C ALA A 38 -28.03 -8.18 -16.40
N GLY A 39 -28.17 -9.42 -15.88
CA GLY A 39 -27.60 -10.62 -16.47
C GLY A 39 -26.11 -10.82 -16.21
N THR A 40 -25.47 -9.95 -15.42
CA THR A 40 -24.05 -10.08 -15.08
C THR A 40 -23.83 -11.20 -14.09
N THR A 41 -22.88 -12.10 -14.41
CA THR A 41 -22.50 -13.20 -13.52
C THR A 41 -21.58 -12.70 -12.41
N PHE A 42 -21.91 -13.06 -11.18
CA PHE A 42 -21.11 -12.72 -10.00
C PHE A 42 -21.03 -13.92 -9.03
N PHE A 43 -20.14 -13.82 -8.05
CA PHE A 43 -19.94 -14.79 -6.98
C PHE A 43 -19.99 -14.08 -5.63
N TYR A 44 -20.44 -14.77 -4.60
CA TYR A 44 -20.20 -14.31 -3.24
C TYR A 44 -18.82 -14.77 -2.76
N LEU A 45 -18.04 -13.87 -2.18
CA LEU A 45 -16.69 -14.19 -1.68
C LEU A 45 -16.69 -15.33 -0.66
N LYS A 46 -17.75 -15.44 0.15
CA LYS A 46 -17.92 -16.52 1.12
C LYS A 46 -17.95 -17.91 0.46
N ASP A 47 -18.42 -18.03 -0.79
CA ASP A 47 -18.55 -19.28 -1.51
C ASP A 47 -17.25 -19.66 -2.26
N LEU A 48 -16.28 -18.76 -2.26
CA LEU A 48 -14.98 -18.92 -2.90
C LEU A 48 -13.81 -19.18 -1.93
N GLN A 49 -14.11 -19.51 -0.67
CA GLN A 49 -13.08 -19.69 0.38
C GLN A 49 -12.12 -20.87 0.12
N THR A 50 -12.44 -21.76 -0.81
CA THR A 50 -11.52 -22.81 -1.27
C THR A 50 -10.35 -22.24 -2.07
N LEU A 51 -10.48 -21.00 -2.58
CA LEU A 51 -9.41 -20.26 -3.24
C LEU A 51 -8.56 -19.54 -2.18
N GLN A 52 -7.27 -19.91 -2.11
CA GLN A 52 -6.36 -19.38 -1.10
C GLN A 52 -6.35 -17.84 -1.05
N PRO A 53 -6.24 -17.07 -2.18
CA PRO A 53 -6.25 -15.62 -2.13
C PRO A 53 -7.54 -15.02 -1.54
N ILE A 54 -8.69 -15.63 -1.82
CA ILE A 54 -9.99 -15.22 -1.27
C ILE A 54 -10.04 -15.48 0.24
N ARG A 55 -9.60 -16.64 0.66
CA ARG A 55 -9.55 -17.01 2.07
C ARG A 55 -8.65 -16.07 2.86
N GLU A 56 -7.45 -15.80 2.37
CA GLU A 56 -6.52 -14.86 3.00
C GLU A 56 -7.12 -13.45 3.09
N MET A 57 -7.78 -12.97 2.04
CA MET A 57 -8.45 -11.67 2.04
C MET A 57 -9.60 -11.60 3.05
N LEU A 58 -10.43 -12.64 3.16
CA LEU A 58 -11.57 -12.69 4.09
C LEU A 58 -11.14 -12.83 5.56
N HIS A 59 -9.99 -13.45 5.81
CA HIS A 59 -9.42 -13.60 7.15
C HIS A 59 -8.35 -12.57 7.48
N SER A 60 -8.16 -11.58 6.60
CA SER A 60 -7.23 -10.49 6.82
C SER A 60 -7.69 -9.63 8.01
N GLN A 61 -6.80 -9.40 8.96
CA GLN A 61 -6.99 -8.47 10.07
C GLN A 61 -6.60 -7.03 9.68
N TRP A 62 -6.43 -6.75 8.39
CA TRP A 62 -5.95 -5.47 7.87
C TRP A 62 -6.70 -4.26 8.44
N PHE A 63 -8.04 -4.35 8.55
CA PHE A 63 -8.82 -3.24 9.10
C PHE A 63 -8.63 -3.07 10.60
N GLU A 64 -8.38 -4.15 11.33
CA GLU A 64 -8.04 -4.11 12.76
C GLU A 64 -6.65 -3.51 12.95
N GLU A 65 -5.69 -3.95 12.12
CA GLU A 65 -4.32 -3.41 12.12
C GLU A 65 -4.29 -1.91 11.77
N LEU A 66 -5.09 -1.46 10.80
CA LEU A 66 -5.22 -0.03 10.47
C LEU A 66 -5.80 0.80 11.61
N GLY A 67 -6.62 0.20 12.48
CA GLY A 67 -7.19 0.83 13.66
C GLY A 67 -6.27 0.82 14.88
N THR A 68 -5.19 0.05 14.85
CA THR A 68 -4.24 -0.06 15.95
C THR A 68 -3.49 1.25 16.10
N LYS A 69 -3.58 1.85 17.29
CA LYS A 69 -2.79 3.03 17.61
C LYS A 69 -1.44 2.58 18.18
N PRO A 70 -0.33 3.20 17.74
CA PRO A 70 0.98 2.90 18.31
C PRO A 70 1.02 3.27 19.80
N ASP A 71 1.66 2.44 20.61
CA ASP A 71 1.82 2.66 22.05
C ASP A 71 2.62 3.92 22.35
N ARG A 72 3.50 4.31 21.43
CA ARG A 72 4.28 5.55 21.47
C ARG A 72 4.58 6.03 20.05
N SER A 73 4.82 7.34 19.95
CA SER A 73 5.28 7.94 18.71
C SER A 73 6.82 7.91 18.66
N TYR A 74 7.35 7.49 17.52
CA TYR A 74 8.78 7.57 17.22
C TYR A 74 9.04 8.68 16.21
N SER A 75 10.21 9.31 16.29
CA SER A 75 10.65 10.31 15.33
C SER A 75 11.55 9.69 14.27
N SER A 76 11.36 10.10 13.01
CA SER A 76 12.16 9.58 11.92
C SER A 76 12.68 10.67 11.00
N ILE A 77 13.82 10.37 10.38
CA ILE A 77 14.35 11.08 9.21
C ILE A 77 14.41 10.08 8.07
N GLU A 78 13.93 10.48 6.90
CA GLU A 78 14.07 9.71 5.67
C GLU A 78 14.90 10.49 4.65
N LEU A 79 15.95 9.82 4.14
CA LEU A 79 16.80 10.34 3.08
C LEU A 79 16.46 9.64 1.76
N PHE A 80 16.50 10.39 0.66
CA PHE A 80 16.11 9.92 -0.67
C PHE A 80 14.65 9.45 -0.68
N ALA A 81 13.76 10.29 -0.16
CA ALA A 81 12.36 9.95 0.11
C ALA A 81 11.53 9.62 -1.16
N GLY A 82 12.01 10.04 -2.34
CA GLY A 82 11.27 9.88 -3.60
C GLY A 82 9.89 10.54 -3.50
N VAL A 83 8.86 9.83 -3.91
CA VAL A 83 7.46 10.28 -3.79
C VAL A 83 6.80 9.90 -2.45
N GLY A 84 7.57 9.37 -1.48
CA GLY A 84 7.13 9.15 -0.11
C GLY A 84 6.45 7.81 0.17
N GLY A 85 6.71 6.78 -0.61
CA GLY A 85 6.09 5.46 -0.39
C GLY A 85 6.43 4.87 0.98
N LEU A 86 7.70 4.89 1.37
CA LEU A 86 8.15 4.41 2.67
C LEU A 86 7.64 5.33 3.79
N ALA A 87 7.74 6.66 3.61
CA ALA A 87 7.24 7.64 4.57
C ALA A 87 5.76 7.43 4.90
N LEU A 88 4.93 7.16 3.90
CA LEU A 88 3.50 6.86 4.11
C LEU A 88 3.28 5.58 4.93
N GLY A 89 4.07 4.55 4.68
CA GLY A 89 4.04 3.31 5.47
C GLY A 89 4.44 3.55 6.93
N MET A 90 5.50 4.31 7.13
CA MET A 90 5.99 4.67 8.47
C MET A 90 5.02 5.58 9.22
N GLU A 91 4.40 6.59 8.55
CA GLU A 91 3.35 7.43 9.15
C GLU A 91 2.20 6.56 9.68
N LYS A 92 1.75 5.57 8.89
CA LYS A 92 0.71 4.61 9.33
C LYS A 92 1.15 3.73 10.50
N ALA A 93 2.44 3.41 10.59
CA ALA A 93 3.02 2.69 11.72
C ALA A 93 3.29 3.57 12.96
N GLY A 94 2.91 4.85 12.92
CA GLY A 94 3.02 5.77 14.04
C GLY A 94 4.33 6.55 14.13
N PHE A 95 5.12 6.54 13.08
CA PHE A 95 6.31 7.39 13.01
C PHE A 95 5.93 8.84 12.66
N ASN A 96 6.57 9.76 13.36
CA ASN A 96 6.50 11.19 13.06
C ASN A 96 7.76 11.61 12.28
N HIS A 97 7.57 12.01 11.02
CA HIS A 97 8.68 12.45 10.20
C HIS A 97 9.10 13.87 10.60
N ILE A 98 10.27 14.01 11.22
CA ILE A 98 10.83 15.30 11.55
C ILE A 98 11.56 15.95 10.34
N MET A 99 11.97 15.12 9.36
CA MET A 99 12.54 15.57 8.11
C MET A 99 12.47 14.48 7.04
N LEU A 100 12.12 14.85 5.81
CA LEU A 100 12.33 14.05 4.60
C LEU A 100 13.27 14.84 3.68
N ASN A 101 14.28 14.17 3.10
CA ASN A 101 15.16 14.78 2.12
C ASN A 101 14.99 14.09 0.76
N GLU A 102 14.87 14.90 -0.27
CA GLU A 102 14.84 14.47 -1.66
C GLU A 102 15.51 15.54 -2.55
N ILE A 103 16.19 15.08 -3.60
CA ILE A 103 16.87 15.98 -4.54
C ILE A 103 16.02 16.32 -5.77
N GLU A 104 15.13 15.40 -6.16
CA GLU A 104 14.30 15.55 -7.34
C GLU A 104 13.12 16.49 -7.07
N HIS A 105 13.07 17.58 -7.84
CA HIS A 105 12.07 18.64 -7.68
C HIS A 105 10.64 18.12 -7.76
N ASP A 106 10.31 17.30 -8.76
CA ASP A 106 8.96 16.80 -8.99
C ASP A 106 8.50 15.85 -7.87
N ALA A 107 9.43 15.06 -7.32
CA ALA A 107 9.18 14.24 -6.15
C ALA A 107 8.88 15.09 -4.92
N CYS A 108 9.67 16.14 -4.69
CA CYS A 108 9.44 17.10 -3.60
C CYS A 108 8.08 17.81 -3.72
N GLN A 109 7.68 18.22 -4.92
CA GLN A 109 6.36 18.82 -5.16
C GLN A 109 5.23 17.84 -4.87
N THR A 110 5.40 16.57 -5.27
CA THR A 110 4.44 15.50 -4.98
C THR A 110 4.28 15.28 -3.48
N LEU A 111 5.39 15.21 -2.74
CA LEU A 111 5.39 15.10 -1.29
C LEU A 111 4.65 16.27 -0.63
N LYS A 112 5.02 17.51 -0.98
CA LYS A 112 4.42 18.74 -0.44
C LYS A 112 2.92 18.82 -0.72
N LYS A 113 2.48 18.37 -1.89
CA LYS A 113 1.07 18.36 -2.27
C LYS A 113 0.27 17.31 -1.48
N ASN A 114 0.84 16.13 -1.30
CA ASN A 114 0.15 15.01 -0.64
C ASN A 114 0.20 15.10 0.88
N ARG A 115 1.24 15.69 1.44
CA ARG A 115 1.49 15.83 2.88
C ARG A 115 2.11 17.20 3.19
N PRO A 116 1.31 18.28 3.12
CA PRO A 116 1.83 19.66 3.34
C PRO A 116 2.39 19.87 4.75
N GLN A 117 2.04 19.01 5.72
CA GLN A 117 2.56 19.06 7.09
C GLN A 117 3.96 18.46 7.24
N TRP A 118 4.47 17.70 6.25
CA TRP A 118 5.79 17.12 6.34
C TRP A 118 6.89 18.16 6.09
N ASN A 119 7.96 18.07 6.87
CA ASN A 119 9.15 18.92 6.67
C ASN A 119 10.02 18.32 5.56
N ILE A 120 9.83 18.81 4.34
CA ILE A 120 10.51 18.30 3.14
C ILE A 120 11.64 19.26 2.77
N ILE A 121 12.87 18.76 2.82
CA ILE A 121 14.08 19.49 2.44
C ILE A 121 14.54 18.99 1.07
N GLU A 122 14.36 19.86 0.07
CA GLU A 122 14.80 19.63 -1.29
C GLU A 122 16.31 19.96 -1.42
N GLY A 123 17.08 19.01 -1.92
CA GLY A 123 18.49 19.24 -2.20
C GLY A 123 19.42 18.08 -1.89
N ASN A 124 20.71 18.31 -2.15
CA ASN A 124 21.76 17.30 -1.94
C ASN A 124 21.96 17.02 -0.45
N VAL A 125 21.78 15.78 -0.04
CA VAL A 125 21.96 15.32 1.34
C VAL A 125 23.34 15.64 1.91
N GLN A 126 24.38 15.69 1.08
CA GLN A 126 25.75 15.99 1.51
C GLN A 126 25.92 17.42 2.00
N LEU A 127 25.02 18.33 1.62
CA LEU A 127 25.04 19.73 2.01
C LEU A 127 24.17 20.02 3.24
N LEU A 128 23.47 19.01 3.77
CA LEU A 128 22.56 19.18 4.90
C LEU A 128 23.30 19.15 6.23
N ASN A 129 22.88 20.04 7.12
CA ASN A 129 23.37 20.05 8.49
C ASN A 129 22.40 19.31 9.40
N PHE A 130 22.81 18.17 9.92
CA PHE A 130 22.02 17.32 10.80
C PHE A 130 22.17 17.63 12.30
N SER A 131 22.98 18.61 12.67
CA SER A 131 23.30 18.91 14.08
C SER A 131 22.05 19.26 14.91
N SER A 132 21.06 19.91 14.31
CA SER A 132 19.78 20.26 14.95
C SER A 132 18.90 19.06 15.32
N PHE A 133 19.15 17.91 14.71
CA PHE A 133 18.40 16.66 14.90
C PHE A 133 19.08 15.70 15.89
N ARG A 134 20.28 16.05 16.38
CA ARG A 134 21.03 15.19 17.33
C ARG A 134 20.19 14.91 18.58
N GLY A 135 20.06 13.63 18.93
CA GLY A 135 19.29 13.17 20.08
C GLY A 135 17.76 13.26 19.95
N LYS A 136 17.26 13.59 18.74
CA LYS A 136 15.81 13.72 18.48
C LYS A 136 15.29 12.70 17.49
N VAL A 137 16.12 11.80 16.99
CA VAL A 137 15.81 10.86 15.92
C VAL A 137 15.89 9.45 16.48
N ASP A 138 14.78 8.72 16.42
CA ASP A 138 14.72 7.32 16.80
C ASP A 138 15.10 6.41 15.63
N LEU A 139 14.76 6.83 14.38
CA LEU A 139 15.00 6.06 13.18
C LEU A 139 15.49 6.94 12.03
N LEU A 140 16.58 6.53 11.40
CA LEU A 140 17.06 7.07 10.14
C LEU A 140 16.90 6.02 9.06
N THR A 141 16.14 6.34 8.02
CA THR A 141 15.98 5.50 6.84
C THR A 141 16.60 6.13 5.62
N TYR A 142 17.11 5.30 4.74
CA TYR A 142 17.57 5.72 3.42
C TYR A 142 17.43 4.56 2.43
N TRP A 143 17.05 4.90 1.20
CA TRP A 143 16.99 3.93 0.11
C TRP A 143 18.26 4.06 -0.73
N ARG A 144 19.12 3.05 -0.71
CA ARG A 144 20.28 3.01 -1.59
C ARG A 144 19.82 2.45 -2.94
N LEU A 145 19.67 3.30 -3.95
CA LEU A 145 19.72 2.86 -5.33
C LEU A 145 21.12 2.26 -5.57
N SER A 146 21.19 0.95 -5.71
CA SER A 146 22.36 0.31 -6.27
C SER A 146 22.42 0.72 -7.73
N LEU A 147 23.17 1.77 -8.03
CA LEU A 147 23.64 2.03 -9.38
C LEU A 147 24.65 0.91 -9.65
N SER A 148 24.16 -0.24 -10.13
CA SER A 148 25.02 -1.16 -10.86
C SER A 148 25.51 -0.39 -12.08
N SER A 149 26.80 -0.11 -12.09
CA SER A 149 27.59 0.46 -13.17
C SER A 149 27.06 -0.01 -14.53
N ILE A 150 26.66 0.97 -15.35
CA ILE A 150 26.61 0.84 -16.80
C ILE A 150 28.03 0.82 -17.33
#